data_2bac816a1ad94a825e0728d89a20c9ec
#
_entry.id   2bac816a1ad94a825e0728d89a20c9ec
#
_cell.length_a   1.000
_cell.length_b   1.000
_cell.length_c   1.000
_cell.angle_alpha   90.00
_cell.angle_beta   90.00
_cell.angle_gamma   90.00
#
_symmetry.space_group_name_H-M   'P 1'
#
loop_
_entity.id
_entity.type
_entity.pdbx_description
1 polymer ?
#
loop_
_entity_poly.entity_id
_entity_poly.type
_entity_poly.pdbx_seq_one_letter_code
_entity_poly.pdbx_strand_id
1 'polypeptide(L)'
;MNISSSIDPNDEKKYSLSLEDNKEFVPIKNFWSTALINATFFDINDKDKKILEKLTDICYIPLEYPSFKIEFRFEPNEYMKETTLIKTYHFVEKEKDELRKVEGCEINWVDDEKNPTIKLKTRKKTRGRVRETVTTSKEIDSFFNIFNTKDTDINKELVEAQFFRNDFLENMLEYYLNIMEIHYDDNDEEEEQDDEEKA
;
A
#
# COMPACT_ATOMS: atom_id res chain seq x y z
N MET A 1 -24.45 7.00 -48.88
CA MET A 1 -23.03 7.27 -49.13
C MET A 1 -22.25 6.42 -48.10
N ASN A 2 -21.68 5.32 -48.57
CA ASN A 2 -20.86 4.46 -47.75
C ASN A 2 -19.44 5.01 -47.72
N ILE A 3 -18.96 5.43 -46.55
CA ILE A 3 -17.56 5.74 -46.33
C ILE A 3 -16.91 4.46 -45.79
N SER A 4 -16.38 3.67 -46.72
CA SER A 4 -15.48 2.57 -46.42
C SER A 4 -14.09 3.20 -46.20
N SER A 5 -13.67 3.33 -44.93
CA SER A 5 -12.28 3.65 -44.61
C SER A 5 -11.45 2.38 -44.76
N SER A 6 -10.74 2.26 -45.88
CA SER A 6 -9.72 1.24 -46.05
C SER A 6 -8.52 1.60 -45.17
N ILE A 7 -8.29 0.78 -44.16
CA ILE A 7 -7.07 0.80 -43.36
C ILE A 7 -5.96 0.21 -44.23
N ASP A 8 -4.92 1.00 -44.51
CA ASP A 8 -3.75 0.58 -45.30
C ASP A 8 -2.99 -0.52 -44.52
N PRO A 9 -2.81 -1.73 -45.09
CA PRO A 9 -2.06 -2.79 -44.44
C PRO A 9 -0.58 -2.47 -44.14
N ASN A 10 -0.06 -1.34 -44.64
CA ASN A 10 1.28 -0.86 -44.30
C ASN A 10 1.36 -0.02 -43.02
N ASP A 11 0.24 0.42 -42.46
CA ASP A 11 0.24 1.16 -41.20
C ASP A 11 0.54 0.31 -39.98
N GLU A 12 0.31 -1.01 -40.02
CA GLU A 12 0.66 -1.92 -38.91
C GLU A 12 2.17 -2.03 -38.66
N LYS A 13 3.01 -1.74 -39.68
CA LYS A 13 4.48 -1.74 -39.52
C LYS A 13 5.04 -0.50 -38.82
N LYS A 14 4.25 0.54 -38.66
CA LYS A 14 4.71 1.82 -38.10
C LYS A 14 4.64 1.82 -36.56
N TYR A 15 3.94 0.87 -35.97
CA TYR A 15 3.77 0.73 -34.50
C TYR A 15 4.39 -0.55 -33.93
N SER A 16 5.10 -1.34 -34.74
CA SER A 16 6.01 -2.32 -34.17
C SER A 16 7.17 -1.55 -33.53
N LEU A 17 7.03 -1.20 -32.27
CA LEU A 17 8.17 -0.92 -31.40
C LEU A 17 9.13 -2.09 -31.60
N SER A 18 10.25 -1.83 -32.25
CA SER A 18 11.31 -2.83 -32.40
C SER A 18 11.78 -3.14 -30.98
N LEU A 19 11.50 -4.36 -30.51
CA LEU A 19 12.00 -4.89 -29.24
C LEU A 19 13.54 -5.06 -29.26
N GLU A 20 14.22 -4.46 -30.23
CA GLU A 20 15.66 -4.53 -30.42
C GLU A 20 16.45 -3.43 -29.69
N ASP A 21 15.79 -2.41 -29.13
CA ASP A 21 16.39 -1.54 -28.14
C ASP A 21 16.35 -2.22 -26.77
N ASN A 22 17.15 -3.25 -26.57
CA ASN A 22 17.54 -3.80 -25.27
C ASN A 22 18.35 -2.75 -24.49
N LYS A 23 17.75 -1.60 -24.21
CA LYS A 23 18.18 -0.77 -23.08
C LYS A 23 17.86 -1.59 -21.85
N GLU A 24 18.88 -2.03 -21.13
CA GLU A 24 18.71 -2.68 -19.83
C GLU A 24 17.72 -1.82 -19.04
N PHE A 25 16.56 -2.41 -18.73
CA PHE A 25 15.59 -1.76 -17.88
C PHE A 25 16.22 -1.64 -16.48
N VAL A 26 16.62 -0.44 -16.12
CA VAL A 26 17.15 -0.15 -14.79
C VAL A 26 15.98 0.27 -13.90
N PRO A 27 15.59 -0.55 -12.93
CA PRO A 27 14.51 -0.18 -12.00
C PRO A 27 14.88 1.10 -11.24
N ILE A 28 13.91 1.97 -11.05
CA ILE A 28 14.11 3.16 -10.21
C ILE A 28 14.26 2.69 -8.76
N LYS A 29 15.43 2.98 -8.18
CA LYS A 29 15.72 2.57 -6.80
C LYS A 29 14.73 3.23 -5.83
N ASN A 30 14.22 2.44 -4.88
CA ASN A 30 13.31 2.88 -3.83
C ASN A 30 11.99 3.50 -4.36
N PHE A 31 11.59 3.20 -5.60
CA PHE A 31 10.37 3.73 -6.21
C PHE A 31 9.14 3.49 -5.29
N TRP A 32 8.87 2.23 -4.98
CA TRP A 32 7.71 1.83 -4.19
C TRP A 32 7.74 2.33 -2.75
N SER A 33 8.89 2.29 -2.10
CA SER A 33 9.03 2.79 -0.73
C SER A 33 8.83 4.31 -0.67
N THR A 34 9.36 5.04 -1.64
CA THR A 34 9.17 6.50 -1.73
C THR A 34 7.70 6.86 -1.97
N ALA A 35 7.04 6.17 -2.92
CA ALA A 35 5.62 6.39 -3.20
C ALA A 35 4.75 6.11 -1.96
N LEU A 36 4.96 5.00 -1.26
CA LEU A 36 4.21 4.66 -0.03
C LEU A 36 4.43 5.70 1.09
N ILE A 37 5.66 6.17 1.28
CA ILE A 37 5.97 7.18 2.30
C ILE A 37 5.30 8.51 1.97
N ASN A 38 5.35 8.93 0.71
CA ASN A 38 4.77 10.19 0.26
C ASN A 38 3.24 10.16 0.25
N ALA A 39 2.62 8.98 0.12
CA ALA A 39 1.17 8.83 0.20
C ALA A 39 0.60 9.21 1.58
N THR A 40 1.42 9.21 2.64
CA THR A 40 1.05 9.58 4.02
C THR A 40 -0.19 8.87 4.59
N PHE A 41 -0.61 7.81 3.95
CA PHE A 41 -1.80 7.03 4.34
C PHE A 41 -1.54 6.10 5.52
N PHE A 42 -0.31 5.59 5.63
CA PHE A 42 0.10 4.64 6.67
C PHE A 42 1.01 5.28 7.71
N ASP A 43 0.91 4.79 8.94
CA ASP A 43 1.88 5.08 9.99
C ASP A 43 3.20 4.33 9.74
N ILE A 44 4.19 5.03 9.20
CA ILE A 44 5.49 4.45 8.81
C ILE A 44 6.58 4.93 9.78
N ASN A 45 7.06 4.01 10.63
CA ASN A 45 8.15 4.30 11.57
C ASN A 45 9.55 4.13 10.95
N ASP A 46 10.60 4.48 11.68
CA ASP A 46 11.98 4.45 11.14
C ASP A 46 12.51 3.02 10.84
N LYS A 47 11.97 1.98 11.48
CA LYS A 47 12.31 0.60 11.12
C LYS A 47 11.57 0.20 9.84
N ASP A 48 10.30 0.60 9.70
CA ASP A 48 9.53 0.36 8.47
C ASP A 48 10.25 0.90 7.25
N LYS A 49 10.75 2.15 7.32
CA LYS A 49 11.47 2.78 6.21
C LYS A 49 12.64 1.93 5.73
N LYS A 50 13.42 1.37 6.66
CA LYS A 50 14.58 0.52 6.32
C LYS A 50 14.18 -0.80 5.65
N ILE A 51 13.05 -1.37 6.07
CA ILE A 51 12.52 -2.61 5.48
C ILE A 51 11.89 -2.30 4.12
N LEU A 52 11.16 -1.21 4.01
CA LEU A 52 10.54 -0.75 2.75
C LEU A 52 11.57 -0.39 1.67
N GLU A 53 12.80 0.00 2.03
CA GLU A 53 13.90 0.14 1.06
C GLU A 53 14.23 -1.17 0.31
N LYS A 54 13.77 -2.32 0.83
CA LYS A 54 13.91 -3.63 0.19
C LYS A 54 12.70 -4.02 -0.66
N LEU A 55 11.67 -3.18 -0.71
CA LEU A 55 10.48 -3.39 -1.53
C LEU A 55 10.82 -3.17 -3.01
N THR A 56 10.61 -4.21 -3.81
CA THR A 56 10.91 -4.21 -5.25
C THR A 56 9.67 -4.00 -6.10
N ASP A 57 8.50 -4.42 -5.59
CA ASP A 57 7.27 -4.36 -6.36
C ASP A 57 6.02 -4.41 -5.48
N ILE A 58 4.93 -3.79 -5.95
CA ILE A 58 3.58 -3.91 -5.40
C ILE A 58 2.65 -4.31 -6.55
N CYS A 59 2.06 -5.50 -6.45
CA CYS A 59 1.23 -6.06 -7.50
C CYS A 59 -0.23 -6.14 -7.07
N TYR A 60 -1.13 -5.60 -7.89
CA TYR A 60 -2.56 -5.86 -7.80
C TYR A 60 -2.91 -7.13 -8.57
N ILE A 61 -3.57 -8.08 -7.92
CA ILE A 61 -3.97 -9.34 -8.52
C ILE A 61 -5.48 -9.50 -8.35
N PRO A 62 -6.24 -9.40 -9.46
CA PRO A 62 -7.68 -9.56 -9.41
C PRO A 62 -8.05 -11.00 -9.05
N LEU A 63 -9.11 -11.16 -8.28
CA LEU A 63 -9.79 -12.41 -7.98
C LEU A 63 -11.19 -12.37 -8.62
N GLU A 64 -12.12 -13.15 -8.07
CA GLU A 64 -13.52 -13.01 -8.47
C GLU A 64 -14.03 -11.62 -8.08
N TYR A 65 -14.53 -10.89 -9.10
CA TYR A 65 -14.93 -9.49 -8.94
C TYR A 65 -16.01 -9.31 -7.87
N PRO A 66 -15.87 -8.32 -6.99
CA PRO A 66 -14.86 -7.25 -6.94
C PRO A 66 -13.65 -7.53 -6.03
N SER A 67 -13.42 -8.77 -5.61
CA SER A 67 -12.33 -9.18 -4.73
C SER A 67 -10.95 -9.11 -5.41
N PHE A 68 -9.91 -8.86 -4.63
CA PHE A 68 -8.53 -8.80 -5.12
C PHE A 68 -7.52 -9.07 -3.99
N LYS A 69 -6.26 -9.23 -4.37
CA LYS A 69 -5.14 -9.24 -3.43
C LYS A 69 -4.05 -8.28 -3.86
N ILE A 70 -3.31 -7.78 -2.88
CA ILE A 70 -2.09 -7.01 -3.06
C ILE A 70 -0.91 -7.87 -2.62
N GLU A 71 0.11 -7.99 -3.48
CA GLU A 71 1.37 -8.62 -3.18
C GLU A 71 2.47 -7.57 -3.07
N PHE A 72 3.17 -7.57 -1.94
CA PHE A 72 4.37 -6.77 -1.70
C PHE A 72 5.59 -7.67 -1.84
N ARG A 73 6.43 -7.42 -2.83
CA ARG A 73 7.62 -8.22 -3.12
C ARG A 73 8.87 -7.52 -2.65
N PHE A 74 9.69 -8.24 -1.92
CA PHE A 74 10.93 -7.73 -1.32
C PHE A 74 12.14 -8.48 -1.83
N GLU A 75 13.27 -7.81 -1.88
CA GLU A 75 14.57 -8.48 -1.94
C GLU A 75 14.76 -9.35 -0.69
N PRO A 76 15.52 -10.47 -0.79
CA PRO A 76 16.02 -11.16 0.39
C PRO A 76 16.71 -10.18 1.33
N ASN A 77 16.31 -10.16 2.60
CA ASN A 77 16.77 -9.15 3.54
C ASN A 77 17.03 -9.74 4.94
N GLU A 78 17.61 -8.93 5.81
CA GLU A 78 17.99 -9.33 7.16
C GLU A 78 16.85 -9.18 8.20
N TYR A 79 15.69 -8.65 7.83
CA TYR A 79 14.61 -8.30 8.77
C TYR A 79 13.58 -9.42 8.90
N MET A 80 13.15 -10.00 7.80
CA MET A 80 12.12 -11.04 7.74
C MET A 80 12.53 -12.17 6.79
N LYS A 81 11.90 -13.34 6.95
CA LYS A 81 12.19 -14.53 6.13
C LYS A 81 11.44 -14.53 4.80
N GLU A 82 10.29 -13.89 4.78
CA GLU A 82 9.43 -13.79 3.61
C GLU A 82 9.99 -12.77 2.61
N THR A 83 9.91 -13.11 1.33
CA THR A 83 10.19 -12.18 0.21
C THR A 83 8.91 -11.69 -0.45
N THR A 84 7.77 -12.22 -0.05
CA THR A 84 6.45 -11.78 -0.53
C THR A 84 5.46 -11.76 0.62
N LEU A 85 4.83 -10.61 0.84
CA LEU A 85 3.74 -10.44 1.77
C LEU A 85 2.45 -10.21 0.99
N ILE A 86 1.37 -10.85 1.45
CA ILE A 86 0.08 -10.85 0.73
C ILE A 86 -1.02 -10.38 1.66
N LYS A 87 -1.85 -9.49 1.14
CA LYS A 87 -3.12 -9.12 1.77
C LYS A 87 -4.26 -9.29 0.77
N THR A 88 -5.32 -9.99 1.18
CA THR A 88 -6.45 -10.34 0.32
C THR A 88 -7.73 -9.69 0.85
N TYR A 89 -8.45 -9.02 -0.03
CA TYR A 89 -9.72 -8.35 0.26
C TYR A 89 -10.85 -9.08 -0.45
N HIS A 90 -11.74 -9.68 0.33
CA HIS A 90 -12.91 -10.40 -0.16
C HIS A 90 -14.15 -9.52 -0.02
N PHE A 91 -14.69 -9.10 -1.14
CA PHE A 91 -15.91 -8.32 -1.21
C PHE A 91 -17.15 -9.21 -1.36
N VAL A 92 -18.31 -8.67 -1.05
CA VAL A 92 -19.58 -9.31 -1.39
C VAL A 92 -19.75 -9.29 -2.90
N GLU A 93 -20.25 -10.38 -3.46
CA GLU A 93 -20.43 -10.53 -4.91
C GLU A 93 -21.25 -9.36 -5.48
N LYS A 94 -20.68 -8.67 -6.49
CA LYS A 94 -21.26 -7.51 -7.18
C LYS A 94 -21.41 -6.23 -6.33
N GLU A 95 -21.02 -6.24 -5.06
CA GLU A 95 -21.07 -5.07 -4.17
C GLU A 95 -19.65 -4.54 -3.94
N LYS A 96 -19.28 -3.44 -4.63
CA LYS A 96 -17.92 -2.88 -4.59
C LYS A 96 -17.53 -2.30 -3.23
N ASP A 97 -18.51 -1.87 -2.47
CA ASP A 97 -18.30 -1.11 -1.23
C ASP A 97 -18.64 -1.93 0.01
N GLU A 98 -18.94 -3.23 -0.16
CA GLU A 98 -19.19 -4.13 0.95
C GLU A 98 -18.08 -5.17 1.08
N LEU A 99 -17.15 -4.91 1.99
CA LEU A 99 -16.05 -5.79 2.32
C LEU A 99 -16.53 -6.88 3.30
N ARG A 100 -16.40 -8.15 2.87
CA ARG A 100 -16.84 -9.32 3.65
C ARG A 100 -15.77 -9.81 4.62
N LYS A 101 -14.52 -9.85 4.15
CA LYS A 101 -13.40 -10.44 4.90
C LYS A 101 -12.08 -9.93 4.35
N VAL A 102 -11.09 -9.82 5.23
CA VAL A 102 -9.70 -9.58 4.86
C VAL A 102 -8.82 -10.70 5.40
N GLU A 103 -7.83 -11.08 4.61
CA GLU A 103 -6.82 -12.06 4.99
C GLU A 103 -5.43 -11.43 4.81
N GLY A 104 -4.70 -11.35 5.90
CA GLY A 104 -3.28 -10.99 5.89
C GLY A 104 -2.39 -12.22 5.87
N CYS A 105 -1.10 -12.00 5.98
CA CYS A 105 -0.11 -13.06 6.15
C CYS A 105 0.67 -12.90 7.44
N GLU A 106 1.17 -14.00 7.98
CA GLU A 106 2.09 -13.98 9.11
C GLU A 106 3.48 -13.59 8.62
N ILE A 107 4.15 -12.70 9.37
CA ILE A 107 5.51 -12.26 9.07
C ILE A 107 6.47 -12.86 10.09
N ASN A 108 7.43 -13.67 9.62
CA ASN A 108 8.45 -14.29 10.46
C ASN A 108 9.66 -13.37 10.58
N TRP A 109 9.64 -12.47 11.55
CA TRP A 109 10.77 -11.60 11.87
C TRP A 109 11.99 -12.42 12.30
N VAL A 110 13.18 -12.00 11.87
CA VAL A 110 14.43 -12.70 12.20
C VAL A 110 14.69 -12.67 13.70
N ASP A 111 14.41 -11.52 14.33
CA ASP A 111 14.44 -11.33 15.78
C ASP A 111 13.54 -10.17 16.20
N ASP A 112 13.29 -10.03 17.52
CA ASP A 112 12.45 -8.98 18.07
C ASP A 112 13.03 -7.57 17.89
N GLU A 113 14.34 -7.41 17.76
CA GLU A 113 14.98 -6.10 17.56
C GLU A 113 14.71 -5.58 16.14
N LYS A 114 14.54 -6.48 15.19
CA LYS A 114 14.26 -6.19 13.79
C LYS A 114 12.78 -6.04 13.50
N ASN A 115 11.92 -6.53 14.39
CA ASN A 115 10.47 -6.39 14.26
C ASN A 115 10.04 -4.91 14.41
N PRO A 116 9.43 -4.28 13.37
CA PRO A 116 9.02 -2.89 13.42
C PRO A 116 7.70 -2.66 14.17
N THR A 117 6.92 -3.72 14.40
CA THR A 117 5.61 -3.63 15.06
C THR A 117 5.70 -3.59 16.58
N ILE A 118 6.92 -3.76 17.14
CA ILE A 118 7.14 -3.76 18.58
C ILE A 118 8.30 -2.85 18.98
N LYS A 119 8.18 -2.29 20.19
CA LYS A 119 9.24 -1.56 20.88
C LYS A 119 9.70 -2.34 22.10
N LEU A 120 10.99 -2.68 22.14
CA LEU A 120 11.60 -3.37 23.27
C LEU A 120 11.95 -2.38 24.38
N LYS A 121 11.60 -2.75 25.64
CA LYS A 121 11.99 -2.04 26.85
C LYS A 121 12.77 -2.97 27.75
N THR A 122 14.02 -2.65 27.98
CA THR A 122 14.90 -3.40 28.85
C THR A 122 15.00 -2.71 30.20
N ARG A 123 14.71 -3.43 31.28
CA ARG A 123 14.83 -2.95 32.67
C ARG A 123 15.76 -3.86 33.46
N LYS A 124 16.69 -3.25 34.20
CA LYS A 124 17.51 -3.99 35.16
C LYS A 124 16.72 -4.15 36.46
N LYS A 125 16.42 -5.38 36.87
CA LYS A 125 15.83 -5.71 38.16
C LYS A 125 16.93 -6.24 39.07
N THR A 126 17.04 -5.68 40.30
CA THR A 126 17.93 -6.19 41.33
C THR A 126 17.07 -6.92 42.35
N ARG A 127 17.26 -8.23 42.49
CA ARG A 127 16.60 -9.05 43.50
C ARG A 127 17.66 -9.62 44.41
N GLY A 128 17.89 -8.96 45.53
CA GLY A 128 19.00 -9.29 46.45
C GLY A 128 20.35 -9.00 45.81
N ARG A 129 21.23 -10.04 45.68
CA ARG A 129 22.54 -9.95 45.06
C ARG A 129 22.54 -10.26 43.53
N VAL A 130 21.39 -10.67 43.00
CA VAL A 130 21.27 -11.04 41.58
C VAL A 130 20.73 -9.85 40.78
N ARG A 131 21.42 -9.49 39.69
CA ARG A 131 20.99 -8.51 38.72
C ARG A 131 20.42 -9.25 37.52
N GLU A 132 19.12 -9.12 37.29
CA GLU A 132 18.45 -9.68 36.10
C GLU A 132 18.07 -8.58 35.15
N THR A 133 18.27 -8.84 33.86
CA THR A 133 17.78 -7.95 32.78
C THR A 133 16.48 -8.52 32.27
N VAL A 134 15.39 -7.76 32.41
CA VAL A 134 14.07 -8.15 31.90
C VAL A 134 13.76 -7.28 30.68
N THR A 135 13.58 -7.92 29.53
CA THR A 135 13.11 -7.28 28.30
C THR A 135 11.61 -7.54 28.15
N THR A 136 10.86 -6.49 27.90
CA THR A 136 9.43 -6.54 27.60
C THR A 136 9.18 -5.86 26.26
N SER A 137 8.26 -6.38 25.47
CA SER A 137 7.81 -5.78 24.23
C SER A 137 6.53 -4.98 24.43
N LYS A 138 6.34 -3.93 23.64
CA LYS A 138 5.11 -3.17 23.53
C LYS A 138 4.81 -2.98 22.04
N GLU A 139 3.61 -3.25 21.61
CA GLU A 139 3.13 -2.96 20.26
C GLU A 139 3.18 -1.47 19.96
N ILE A 140 3.55 -1.12 18.73
CA ILE A 140 3.61 0.24 18.21
C ILE A 140 3.04 0.28 16.80
N ASP A 141 2.69 1.48 16.35
CA ASP A 141 2.23 1.72 14.99
C ASP A 141 3.35 1.45 13.98
N SER A 142 2.99 0.73 12.92
CA SER A 142 3.90 0.27 11.88
C SER A 142 3.11 -0.02 10.61
N PHE A 143 3.69 0.26 9.45
CA PHE A 143 3.15 -0.18 8.16
C PHE A 143 2.83 -1.68 8.16
N PHE A 144 3.67 -2.51 8.74
CA PHE A 144 3.50 -3.97 8.73
C PHE A 144 2.34 -4.47 9.57
N ASN A 145 1.68 -3.61 10.36
CA ASN A 145 0.46 -3.96 11.08
C ASN A 145 -0.71 -4.25 10.13
N ILE A 146 -0.68 -3.77 8.89
CA ILE A 146 -1.73 -4.05 7.88
C ILE A 146 -1.89 -5.55 7.59
N PHE A 147 -0.83 -6.34 7.76
CA PHE A 147 -0.87 -7.80 7.55
C PHE A 147 -1.46 -8.57 8.71
N ASN A 148 -1.58 -7.96 9.90
CA ASN A 148 -2.23 -8.58 11.05
C ASN A 148 -3.73 -8.26 11.01
N THR A 149 -4.51 -9.17 10.45
CA THR A 149 -5.97 -9.00 10.27
C THR A 149 -6.78 -9.65 11.39
N LYS A 150 -6.15 -9.96 12.53
CA LYS A 150 -6.84 -10.44 13.74
C LYS A 150 -7.46 -9.24 14.43
N ASP A 151 -8.77 -9.30 14.67
CA ASP A 151 -9.53 -8.27 15.39
C ASP A 151 -9.50 -6.86 14.75
N THR A 152 -9.36 -6.79 13.41
CA THR A 152 -9.36 -5.51 12.69
C THR A 152 -10.77 -4.96 12.47
N ASP A 153 -10.87 -3.63 12.40
CA ASP A 153 -12.10 -2.93 12.03
C ASP A 153 -12.31 -3.03 10.52
N ILE A 154 -13.41 -3.67 10.11
CA ILE A 154 -13.74 -3.90 8.69
C ILE A 154 -13.87 -2.58 7.91
N ASN A 155 -14.26 -1.47 8.55
CA ASN A 155 -14.36 -0.17 7.90
C ASN A 155 -12.97 0.40 7.58
N LYS A 156 -11.99 0.24 8.48
CA LYS A 156 -10.59 0.61 8.20
C LYS A 156 -10.02 -0.21 7.05
N GLU A 157 -10.32 -1.51 7.04
CA GLU A 157 -9.89 -2.41 5.98
C GLU A 157 -10.53 -2.05 4.63
N LEU A 158 -11.78 -1.57 4.63
CA LEU A 158 -12.44 -1.09 3.43
C LEU A 158 -11.76 0.17 2.87
N VAL A 159 -11.44 1.14 3.73
CA VAL A 159 -10.73 2.36 3.33
C VAL A 159 -9.34 2.02 2.77
N GLU A 160 -8.63 1.08 3.39
CA GLU A 160 -7.34 0.59 2.88
C GLU A 160 -7.47 -0.11 1.53
N ALA A 161 -8.49 -0.95 1.36
CA ALA A 161 -8.78 -1.61 0.09
C ALA A 161 -9.07 -0.59 -1.03
N GLN A 162 -9.85 0.44 -0.72
CA GLN A 162 -10.17 1.53 -1.65
C GLN A 162 -8.93 2.35 -2.00
N PHE A 163 -8.08 2.65 -1.02
CA PHE A 163 -6.81 3.34 -1.25
C PHE A 163 -5.94 2.57 -2.25
N PHE A 164 -5.70 1.27 -2.07
CA PHE A 164 -4.90 0.51 -3.02
C PHE A 164 -5.54 0.38 -4.39
N ARG A 165 -6.86 0.14 -4.45
CA ARG A 165 -7.56 -0.16 -5.70
C ARG A 165 -7.82 1.07 -6.57
N ASN A 166 -8.22 2.20 -5.93
CA ASN A 166 -8.76 3.35 -6.64
C ASN A 166 -7.81 4.56 -6.66
N ASP A 167 -6.73 4.53 -5.88
CA ASP A 167 -5.87 5.69 -5.71
C ASP A 167 -4.39 5.33 -5.87
N PHE A 168 -3.79 4.62 -4.92
CA PHE A 168 -2.34 4.47 -4.85
C PHE A 168 -1.72 3.86 -6.11
N LEU A 169 -2.30 2.77 -6.64
CA LEU A 169 -1.73 2.08 -7.80
C LEU A 169 -1.97 2.83 -9.11
N GLU A 170 -3.02 3.65 -9.18
CA GLU A 170 -3.28 4.51 -10.34
C GLU A 170 -2.36 5.73 -10.36
N ASN A 171 -2.05 6.28 -9.18
CA ASN A 171 -1.29 7.53 -9.01
C ASN A 171 0.12 7.29 -8.41
N MET A 172 0.66 6.07 -8.50
CA MET A 172 1.95 5.71 -7.89
C MET A 172 3.12 6.60 -8.34
N LEU A 173 3.09 7.10 -9.57
CA LEU A 173 4.12 7.98 -10.11
C LEU A 173 4.04 9.38 -9.48
N GLU A 174 2.83 9.91 -9.32
CA GLU A 174 2.57 11.19 -8.68
C GLU A 174 3.01 11.16 -7.21
N TYR A 175 2.71 10.08 -6.50
CA TYR A 175 3.20 9.83 -5.14
C TYR A 175 4.73 9.77 -5.11
N TYR A 176 5.35 9.02 -6.03
CA TYR A 176 6.81 8.96 -6.10
C TYR A 176 7.44 10.33 -6.33
N LEU A 177 6.89 11.13 -7.24
CA LEU A 177 7.36 12.48 -7.55
C LEU A 177 6.95 13.53 -6.51
N ASN A 178 6.09 13.17 -5.56
CA ASN A 178 5.51 14.05 -4.55
C ASN A 178 4.82 15.29 -5.16
N ILE A 179 4.04 15.05 -6.22
CA ILE A 179 3.31 16.07 -6.98
C ILE A 179 1.79 15.87 -6.94
N MET A 180 1.28 15.06 -6.01
CA MET A 180 -0.16 14.94 -5.80
C MET A 180 -0.73 16.31 -5.49
N GLU A 181 -1.54 16.84 -6.40
CA GLU A 181 -2.36 18.01 -6.13
C GLU A 181 -3.47 17.60 -5.17
N ILE A 182 -3.53 18.28 -4.02
CA ILE A 182 -4.68 18.15 -3.13
C ILE A 182 -5.82 18.90 -3.82
N HIS A 183 -6.64 18.18 -4.55
CA HIS A 183 -7.91 18.72 -5.03
C HIS A 183 -8.82 18.87 -3.81
N TYR A 184 -8.85 20.09 -3.25
CA TYR A 184 -9.97 20.48 -2.42
C TYR A 184 -11.17 20.60 -3.37
N ASP A 185 -12.17 19.77 -3.20
CA ASP A 185 -13.47 19.98 -3.81
C ASP A 185 -14.05 21.27 -3.19
N ASP A 186 -13.90 22.39 -3.92
CA ASP A 186 -14.49 23.70 -3.57
C ASP A 186 -16.04 23.70 -3.69
N ASN A 187 -16.69 22.54 -3.67
CA ASN A 187 -18.12 22.41 -3.87
C ASN A 187 -18.99 22.51 -2.61
N ASP A 188 -18.40 22.83 -1.44
CA ASP A 188 -19.17 22.96 -0.19
C ASP A 188 -19.56 24.40 0.18
N GLU A 189 -19.38 25.40 -0.72
CA GLU A 189 -19.79 26.78 -0.44
C GLU A 189 -20.83 27.30 -1.45
N GLU A 190 -22.01 26.70 -1.57
CA GLU A 190 -23.18 27.38 -2.17
C GLU A 190 -24.50 26.73 -1.69
N GLU A 191 -24.82 26.83 -0.40
CA GLU A 191 -26.20 26.71 0.09
C GLU A 191 -26.39 27.40 1.46
N GLU A 192 -26.22 28.75 1.50
CA GLU A 192 -26.81 29.57 2.57
C GLU A 192 -26.97 31.00 2.09
N GLN A 193 -27.97 31.27 1.22
CA GLN A 193 -28.61 32.57 1.10
C GLN A 193 -29.84 32.42 0.26
N ASP A 194 -31.00 32.31 0.93
CA ASP A 194 -32.29 32.92 0.53
C ASP A 194 -33.42 32.40 1.41
N ASP A 195 -33.62 33.02 2.56
CA ASP A 195 -34.93 33.03 3.27
C ASP A 195 -34.96 34.15 4.32
N GLU A 196 -34.82 35.41 3.87
CA GLU A 196 -35.33 36.56 4.62
C GLU A 196 -35.81 37.63 3.64
N GLU A 197 -37.06 37.48 3.17
CA GLU A 197 -37.95 38.61 2.85
C GLU A 197 -39.33 38.11 2.49
N LYS A 198 -40.24 38.06 3.50
CA LYS A 198 -41.69 38.33 3.35
C LYS A 198 -42.43 38.16 4.68
N ALA A 199 -42.65 39.22 5.42
CA ALA A 199 -43.87 39.57 6.12
C ALA A 199 -43.78 40.98 6.67
#